data_18afb68000ca29bdd009b8f8ac2058cc
#
_entry.id   18afb68000ca29bdd009b8f8ac2058cc
#
_cell.length_a   1.000
_cell.length_b   1.000
_cell.length_c   1.000
_cell.angle_alpha   90.00
_cell.angle_beta   90.00
_cell.angle_gamma   90.00
#
_symmetry.space_group_name_H-M   'P 1'
#
loop_
_entity.id
_entity.type
_entity.pdbx_description
1 polymer ?
#
loop_
_entity_poly.entity_id
_entity_poly.type
_entity_poly.pdbx_seq_one_letter_code
_entity_poly.pdbx_strand_id
1 'polypeptide(L)'
;MSTWVALRRRVLRVHLPMFELHKLYAGWGKTVVIEDLSFAVKQGQCLSIIGRNGVGKTTLFEAITGRATTHSGRVILGERDLTPATTFEKARAGLGYVPQNREVFKSLTVAEHLQIGRRPGFWDAAAVYQLFPGLAARKQSLGAVLSGGEQQMLAIGRALVGNPRVMLMDEPTEGLSPLIVEGLLQAIRKIVNEGMAVLLVEQQLDVAIALADHCIAIDRGRLVYSGDAQDLRARQSEVEALVGVALTDVRADLTH
;
A
#
# COMPACT_ATOMS: atom_id res chain seq x y z
N MET A 1 -33.45 -29.21 0.75
CA MET A 1 -32.22 -29.39 1.52
C MET A 1 -31.11 -28.47 1.02
N SER A 2 -31.20 -27.15 1.23
CA SER A 2 -30.12 -26.26 0.73
C SER A 2 -29.94 -24.91 1.49
N THR A 3 -30.70 -24.63 2.52
CA THR A 3 -30.60 -23.33 3.25
C THR A 3 -29.65 -23.36 4.47
N TRP A 4 -29.28 -24.52 4.96
CA TRP A 4 -28.42 -24.69 6.15
C TRP A 4 -26.91 -24.60 5.87
N VAL A 5 -26.48 -24.82 4.62
CA VAL A 5 -25.06 -24.78 4.26
C VAL A 5 -24.57 -23.33 4.05
N ALA A 6 -25.46 -22.44 3.63
CA ALA A 6 -25.14 -21.02 3.43
C ALA A 6 -25.00 -20.22 4.75
N LEU A 7 -25.74 -20.62 5.81
CA LEU A 7 -25.70 -19.92 7.09
C LEU A 7 -24.43 -20.25 7.92
N ARG A 8 -23.83 -21.44 7.76
CA ARG A 8 -22.61 -21.81 8.51
C ARG A 8 -21.36 -21.06 8.06
N ARG A 9 -21.33 -20.45 6.87
CA ARG A 9 -20.19 -19.62 6.40
C ARG A 9 -20.19 -18.20 6.93
N ARG A 10 -21.25 -17.77 7.62
CA ARG A 10 -21.41 -16.38 8.10
C ARG A 10 -21.11 -16.16 9.59
N VAL A 11 -20.90 -17.21 10.39
CA VAL A 11 -20.98 -17.12 11.86
C VAL A 11 -19.63 -17.23 12.60
N LEU A 12 -18.51 -17.53 11.94
CA LEU A 12 -17.18 -17.53 12.59
C LEU A 12 -16.09 -17.06 11.63
N ARG A 13 -16.20 -15.86 11.05
CA ARG A 13 -15.00 -15.13 10.69
C ARG A 13 -14.46 -14.48 11.97
N VAL A 14 -13.73 -15.24 12.76
CA VAL A 14 -12.66 -14.69 13.56
C VAL A 14 -11.86 -13.87 12.56
N HIS A 15 -11.79 -12.54 12.75
CA HIS A 15 -11.10 -11.63 11.83
C HIS A 15 -9.60 -11.80 12.05
N LEU A 16 -9.07 -12.95 11.62
CA LEU A 16 -7.62 -13.16 11.60
C LEU A 16 -7.00 -12.07 10.73
N PRO A 17 -5.91 -11.49 11.16
CA PRO A 17 -5.19 -10.51 10.37
C PRO A 17 -4.85 -11.11 9.00
N MET A 18 -4.99 -10.31 7.93
CA MET A 18 -4.54 -10.69 6.60
C MET A 18 -3.02 -10.62 6.51
N PHE A 19 -2.42 -9.64 7.22
CA PHE A 19 -0.99 -9.41 7.26
C PHE A 19 -0.58 -9.02 8.67
N GLU A 20 0.54 -9.58 9.13
CA GLU A 20 1.10 -9.29 10.45
C GLU A 20 2.61 -9.12 10.38
N LEU A 21 3.09 -8.17 11.15
CA LEU A 21 4.50 -7.93 11.40
C LEU A 21 4.76 -8.11 12.90
N HIS A 22 5.69 -8.97 13.24
CA HIS A 22 6.02 -9.25 14.64
C HIS A 22 7.47 -8.91 14.94
N LYS A 23 7.69 -7.89 15.79
CA LYS A 23 9.00 -7.46 16.32
C LYS A 23 10.09 -7.42 15.25
N LEU A 24 9.78 -6.77 14.13
CA LEU A 24 10.68 -6.70 13.00
C LEU A 24 11.88 -5.80 13.34
N TYR A 25 13.08 -6.36 13.14
CA TYR A 25 14.33 -5.62 13.03
C TYR A 25 14.87 -5.79 11.62
N ALA A 26 15.07 -4.70 10.90
CA ALA A 26 15.45 -4.76 9.49
C ALA A 26 16.29 -3.54 9.08
N GLY A 27 17.01 -3.68 7.96
CA GLY A 27 17.84 -2.61 7.43
C GLY A 27 18.73 -3.05 6.28
N TRP A 28 19.97 -2.55 6.24
CA TRP A 28 20.88 -2.78 5.12
C TRP A 28 22.21 -3.35 5.60
N GLY A 29 22.57 -4.53 5.13
CA GLY A 29 23.76 -5.23 5.59
C GLY A 29 23.73 -5.43 7.11
N LYS A 30 24.60 -4.77 7.86
CA LYS A 30 24.64 -4.81 9.34
C LYS A 30 23.89 -3.64 10.00
N THR A 31 23.48 -2.63 9.23
CA THR A 31 22.80 -1.44 9.76
C THR A 31 21.33 -1.76 10.00
N VAL A 32 20.87 -1.57 11.24
CA VAL A 32 19.47 -1.65 11.61
C VAL A 32 18.83 -0.27 11.41
N VAL A 33 17.71 -0.22 10.66
CA VAL A 33 16.92 0.98 10.37
C VAL A 33 15.55 0.88 11.02
N ILE A 34 14.97 -0.31 11.03
CA ILE A 34 13.68 -0.62 11.67
C ILE A 34 13.96 -1.42 12.92
N GLU A 35 13.34 -1.01 14.04
CA GLU A 35 13.57 -1.59 15.34
C GLU A 35 12.25 -1.93 16.05
N ASP A 36 12.07 -3.20 16.42
CA ASP A 36 10.95 -3.74 17.22
C ASP A 36 9.55 -3.35 16.68
N LEU A 37 9.40 -3.31 15.35
CA LEU A 37 8.14 -2.89 14.75
C LEU A 37 7.14 -4.04 14.68
N SER A 38 5.94 -3.80 15.22
CA SER A 38 4.83 -4.78 15.20
C SER A 38 3.52 -4.09 14.84
N PHE A 39 2.78 -4.65 13.91
CA PHE A 39 1.41 -4.25 13.58
C PHE A 39 0.69 -5.37 12.82
N ALA A 40 -0.63 -5.22 12.66
CA ALA A 40 -1.46 -6.14 11.88
C ALA A 40 -2.47 -5.39 11.03
N VAL A 41 -2.84 -5.97 9.88
CA VAL A 41 -3.83 -5.43 8.95
C VAL A 41 -4.83 -6.51 8.59
N LYS A 42 -6.12 -6.18 8.64
CA LYS A 42 -7.21 -7.08 8.29
C LYS A 42 -7.50 -7.04 6.79
N GLN A 43 -8.21 -8.03 6.30
CA GLN A 43 -8.76 -8.02 4.94
C GLN A 43 -9.70 -6.83 4.76
N GLY A 44 -9.58 -6.10 3.63
CA GLY A 44 -10.38 -4.92 3.35
C GLY A 44 -10.11 -3.75 4.30
N GLN A 45 -8.91 -3.68 4.88
CA GLN A 45 -8.46 -2.58 5.73
C GLN A 45 -7.30 -1.84 5.06
N CYS A 46 -7.28 -0.52 5.20
CA CYS A 46 -6.15 0.33 4.85
C CYS A 46 -5.42 0.78 6.13
N LEU A 47 -4.15 0.41 6.26
CA LEU A 47 -3.23 0.91 7.28
C LEU A 47 -2.32 1.95 6.67
N SER A 48 -2.34 3.19 7.16
CA SER A 48 -1.37 4.20 6.80
C SER A 48 -0.20 4.24 7.78
N ILE A 49 1.00 4.32 7.21
CA ILE A 49 2.27 4.44 7.92
C ILE A 49 2.83 5.83 7.65
N ILE A 50 2.89 6.64 8.70
CA ILE A 50 3.23 8.06 8.63
C ILE A 50 4.61 8.28 9.22
N GLY A 51 5.37 9.22 8.71
CA GLY A 51 6.66 9.63 9.25
C GLY A 51 7.42 10.53 8.29
N ARG A 52 8.44 11.23 8.81
CA ARG A 52 9.31 12.09 8.02
C ARG A 52 10.11 11.29 6.97
N ASN A 53 10.70 12.02 6.02
CA ASN A 53 11.66 11.41 5.11
C ASN A 53 12.88 10.90 5.89
N GLY A 54 13.36 9.71 5.49
CA GLY A 54 14.53 9.08 6.11
C GLY A 54 14.28 8.32 7.42
N VAL A 55 13.05 8.27 7.95
CA VAL A 55 12.77 7.54 9.21
C VAL A 55 12.69 6.02 9.05
N GLY A 56 12.77 5.50 7.80
CA GLY A 56 12.78 4.06 7.52
C GLY A 56 11.54 3.50 6.82
N LYS A 57 10.56 4.34 6.39
CA LYS A 57 9.31 3.88 5.76
C LYS A 57 9.54 2.98 4.54
N THR A 58 10.33 3.41 3.57
CA THR A 58 10.71 2.62 2.40
C THR A 58 11.49 1.37 2.80
N THR A 59 12.44 1.49 3.74
CA THR A 59 13.19 0.33 4.26
C THR A 59 12.26 -0.72 4.88
N LEU A 60 11.19 -0.31 5.56
CA LEU A 60 10.18 -1.22 6.07
C LEU A 60 9.51 -2.02 4.94
N PHE A 61 9.06 -1.35 3.86
CA PHE A 61 8.44 -2.03 2.73
C PHE A 61 9.43 -2.94 1.98
N GLU A 62 10.67 -2.51 1.86
CA GLU A 62 11.72 -3.33 1.26
C GLU A 62 12.09 -4.54 2.11
N ALA A 63 12.04 -4.44 3.44
CA ALA A 63 12.19 -5.60 4.33
C ALA A 63 10.99 -6.57 4.22
N ILE A 64 9.77 -6.04 4.22
CA ILE A 64 8.56 -6.86 4.02
C ILE A 64 8.62 -7.61 2.69
N THR A 65 9.05 -6.96 1.61
CA THR A 65 9.17 -7.57 0.27
C THR A 65 10.42 -8.44 0.10
N GLY A 66 11.37 -8.41 1.03
CA GLY A 66 12.62 -9.18 0.98
C GLY A 66 13.70 -8.53 0.13
N ARG A 67 13.62 -7.22 -0.11
CA ARG A 67 14.67 -6.41 -0.77
C ARG A 67 15.71 -5.88 0.22
N ALA A 68 15.31 -5.61 1.48
CA ALA A 68 16.22 -5.27 2.58
C ALA A 68 16.46 -6.47 3.51
N THR A 69 17.48 -6.38 4.35
CA THR A 69 17.87 -7.46 5.28
C THR A 69 16.92 -7.49 6.48
N THR A 70 16.30 -8.63 6.73
CA THR A 70 15.59 -8.91 8.00
C THR A 70 16.59 -9.50 9.00
N HIS A 71 16.84 -8.82 10.12
CA HIS A 71 17.74 -9.27 11.17
C HIS A 71 17.03 -10.19 12.17
N SER A 72 15.78 -9.84 12.54
CA SER A 72 14.92 -10.67 13.39
C SER A 72 13.45 -10.25 13.24
N GLY A 73 12.55 -11.00 13.86
CA GLY A 73 11.11 -10.80 13.76
C GLY A 73 10.46 -11.67 12.69
N ARG A 74 9.18 -11.43 12.41
CA ARG A 74 8.43 -12.24 11.44
C ARG A 74 7.52 -11.39 10.56
N VAL A 75 7.38 -11.81 9.30
CA VAL A 75 6.44 -11.28 8.31
C VAL A 75 5.45 -12.40 7.98
N ILE A 76 4.18 -12.23 8.34
CA ILE A 76 3.14 -13.26 8.20
C ILE A 76 2.06 -12.77 7.25
N LEU A 77 1.65 -13.62 6.31
CA LEU A 77 0.54 -13.38 5.39
C LEU A 77 -0.51 -14.49 5.56
N GLY A 78 -1.60 -14.18 6.24
CA GLY A 78 -2.58 -15.15 6.70
C GLY A 78 -1.93 -16.15 7.67
N GLU A 79 -1.89 -17.44 7.31
CA GLU A 79 -1.25 -18.48 8.13
C GLU A 79 0.22 -18.76 7.74
N ARG A 80 0.73 -18.05 6.71
CA ARG A 80 2.05 -18.35 6.15
C ARG A 80 3.10 -17.38 6.66
N ASP A 81 4.15 -17.91 7.29
CA ASP A 81 5.36 -17.13 7.58
C ASP A 81 6.18 -16.93 6.29
N LEU A 82 6.33 -15.67 5.90
CA LEU A 82 7.07 -15.25 4.72
C LEU A 82 8.48 -14.74 5.06
N THR A 83 8.90 -14.78 6.31
CA THR A 83 10.20 -14.27 6.75
C THR A 83 11.35 -14.88 5.95
N PRO A 84 11.45 -16.22 5.79
CA PRO A 84 12.53 -16.84 5.04
C PRO A 84 12.33 -16.81 3.51
N ALA A 85 11.17 -16.34 3.04
CA ALA A 85 10.83 -16.40 1.63
C ALA A 85 11.58 -15.34 0.81
N THR A 86 11.99 -15.69 -0.40
CA THR A 86 12.56 -14.77 -1.37
C THR A 86 11.53 -13.75 -1.85
N THR A 87 11.97 -12.63 -2.43
CA THR A 87 11.08 -11.59 -3.01
C THR A 87 10.08 -12.20 -3.99
N PHE A 88 10.52 -13.13 -4.83
CA PHE A 88 9.65 -13.83 -5.78
C PHE A 88 8.58 -14.68 -5.08
N GLU A 89 8.95 -15.44 -4.05
CA GLU A 89 8.02 -16.26 -3.28
C GLU A 89 7.01 -15.42 -2.50
N LYS A 90 7.43 -14.29 -1.93
CA LYS A 90 6.57 -13.30 -1.28
C LYS A 90 5.54 -12.73 -2.26
N ALA A 91 5.97 -12.34 -3.46
CA ALA A 91 5.07 -11.89 -4.51
C ALA A 91 4.10 -13.01 -4.94
N ARG A 92 4.58 -14.27 -5.05
CA ARG A 92 3.72 -15.43 -5.34
C ARG A 92 2.75 -15.77 -4.23
N ALA A 93 3.07 -15.47 -2.99
CA ALA A 93 2.17 -15.67 -1.85
C ALA A 93 1.04 -14.63 -1.80
N GLY A 94 1.18 -13.52 -2.54
CA GLY A 94 0.15 -12.48 -2.63
C GLY A 94 0.54 -11.13 -2.04
N LEU A 95 1.84 -10.83 -1.92
CA LEU A 95 2.30 -9.46 -1.67
C LEU A 95 2.45 -8.71 -2.99
N GLY A 96 1.70 -7.61 -3.15
CA GLY A 96 1.90 -6.63 -4.21
C GLY A 96 2.71 -5.45 -3.68
N TYR A 97 3.55 -4.84 -4.51
CA TYR A 97 4.34 -3.67 -4.13
C TYR A 97 4.37 -2.63 -5.25
N VAL A 98 4.06 -1.41 -4.89
CA VAL A 98 4.15 -0.21 -5.73
C VAL A 98 5.21 0.70 -5.10
N PRO A 99 6.42 0.76 -5.65
CA PRO A 99 7.50 1.59 -5.12
C PRO A 99 7.29 3.07 -5.48
N GLN A 100 7.90 3.97 -4.72
CA GLN A 100 7.86 5.41 -4.89
C GLN A 100 8.27 5.87 -6.30
N ASN A 101 9.31 5.25 -6.88
CA ASN A 101 9.81 5.56 -8.22
C ASN A 101 8.99 4.91 -9.37
N ARG A 102 7.84 4.26 -9.06
CA ARG A 102 6.87 3.63 -10.00
C ARG A 102 7.44 2.46 -10.79
N GLU A 103 8.73 2.41 -11.05
CA GLU A 103 9.44 1.37 -11.83
C GLU A 103 8.73 0.98 -13.15
N VAL A 104 8.29 2.00 -13.91
CA VAL A 104 7.64 1.80 -15.21
C VAL A 104 8.69 1.49 -16.28
N PHE A 105 8.47 0.42 -17.04
CA PHE A 105 9.35 0.04 -18.17
C PHE A 105 9.09 0.97 -19.36
N LYS A 106 10.05 1.85 -19.66
CA LYS A 106 9.90 2.90 -20.68
C LYS A 106 9.60 2.36 -22.08
N SER A 107 10.09 1.15 -22.42
CA SER A 107 9.95 0.52 -23.72
C SER A 107 8.71 -0.35 -23.90
N LEU A 108 7.94 -0.58 -22.84
CA LEU A 108 6.72 -1.38 -22.91
C LEU A 108 5.48 -0.49 -23.00
N THR A 109 4.47 -0.95 -23.71
CA THR A 109 3.15 -0.34 -23.76
C THR A 109 2.39 -0.57 -22.44
N VAL A 110 1.33 0.23 -22.22
CA VAL A 110 0.39 0.03 -21.08
C VAL A 110 -0.16 -1.41 -21.11
N ALA A 111 -0.56 -1.91 -22.27
CA ALA A 111 -1.13 -3.27 -22.40
C ALA A 111 -0.10 -4.35 -22.02
N GLU A 112 1.16 -4.20 -22.44
CA GLU A 112 2.23 -5.14 -22.12
C GLU A 112 2.56 -5.11 -20.61
N HIS A 113 2.57 -3.94 -19.96
CA HIS A 113 2.75 -3.84 -18.51
C HIS A 113 1.69 -4.64 -17.74
N LEU A 114 0.43 -4.61 -18.19
CA LEU A 114 -0.65 -5.36 -17.53
C LEU A 114 -0.60 -6.86 -17.81
N GLN A 115 0.27 -7.33 -18.71
CA GLN A 115 0.53 -8.76 -18.92
C GLN A 115 1.65 -9.30 -18.04
N ILE A 116 2.60 -8.43 -17.63
CA ILE A 116 3.71 -8.84 -16.77
C ILE A 116 3.17 -9.23 -15.39
N GLY A 117 3.45 -10.46 -14.98
CA GLY A 117 3.04 -10.95 -13.66
C GLY A 117 1.54 -11.22 -13.50
N ARG A 118 0.75 -11.13 -14.59
CA ARG A 118 -0.68 -11.44 -14.58
C ARG A 118 -0.94 -12.83 -13.99
N ARG A 119 -1.94 -12.89 -13.11
CA ARG A 119 -2.45 -14.13 -12.52
C ARG A 119 -3.96 -14.22 -12.68
N PRO A 120 -4.54 -15.43 -12.70
CA PRO A 120 -5.99 -15.59 -12.64
C PRO A 120 -6.56 -14.95 -11.37
N GLY A 121 -7.67 -14.20 -11.51
CA GLY A 121 -8.36 -13.57 -10.38
C GLY A 121 -9.25 -12.42 -10.84
N PHE A 122 -9.77 -11.67 -9.89
CA PHE A 122 -10.67 -10.53 -10.12
C PHE A 122 -9.98 -9.39 -10.89
N TRP A 123 -8.72 -9.09 -10.52
CA TRP A 123 -7.96 -8.01 -11.13
C TRP A 123 -7.30 -8.48 -12.42
N ASP A 124 -8.01 -8.35 -13.53
CA ASP A 124 -7.47 -8.49 -14.87
C ASP A 124 -7.29 -7.11 -15.54
N ALA A 125 -6.81 -7.11 -16.79
CA ALA A 125 -6.61 -5.85 -17.53
C ALA A 125 -7.92 -5.07 -17.73
N ALA A 126 -9.07 -5.74 -17.86
CA ALA A 126 -10.36 -5.07 -18.01
C ALA A 126 -10.77 -4.36 -16.72
N ALA A 127 -10.62 -5.01 -15.56
CA ALA A 127 -10.87 -4.40 -14.26
C ALA A 127 -9.93 -3.21 -13.99
N VAL A 128 -8.65 -3.31 -14.37
CA VAL A 128 -7.70 -2.19 -14.26
C VAL A 128 -8.11 -1.01 -15.15
N TYR A 129 -8.57 -1.26 -16.38
CA TYR A 129 -9.06 -0.20 -17.28
C TYR A 129 -10.36 0.44 -16.80
N GLN A 130 -11.22 -0.31 -16.10
CA GLN A 130 -12.40 0.25 -15.42
C GLN A 130 -12.01 1.11 -14.21
N LEU A 131 -10.97 0.71 -13.49
CA LEU A 131 -10.45 1.47 -12.35
C LEU A 131 -9.75 2.75 -12.81
N PHE A 132 -9.01 2.69 -13.92
CA PHE A 132 -8.22 3.77 -14.49
C PHE A 132 -8.58 3.99 -15.98
N PRO A 133 -9.68 4.72 -16.28
CA PRO A 133 -10.12 4.94 -17.69
C PRO A 133 -9.08 5.66 -18.53
N GLY A 134 -8.23 6.52 -17.94
CA GLY A 134 -7.12 7.18 -18.64
C GLY A 134 -6.12 6.18 -19.23
N LEU A 135 -5.85 5.06 -18.55
CA LEU A 135 -5.00 3.99 -19.09
C LEU A 135 -5.68 3.25 -20.25
N ALA A 136 -6.99 3.11 -20.21
CA ALA A 136 -7.74 2.47 -21.30
C ALA A 136 -7.58 3.22 -22.63
N ALA A 137 -7.56 4.56 -22.59
CA ALA A 137 -7.31 5.40 -23.77
C ALA A 137 -5.85 5.32 -24.27
N ARG A 138 -4.94 4.86 -23.42
CA ARG A 138 -3.48 4.83 -23.67
C ARG A 138 -2.92 3.41 -23.83
N LYS A 139 -3.75 2.40 -24.11
CA LYS A 139 -3.34 0.97 -24.16
C LYS A 139 -2.07 0.71 -24.96
N GLN A 140 -1.90 1.40 -26.09
CA GLN A 140 -0.77 1.22 -27.01
C GLN A 140 0.36 2.24 -26.77
N SER A 141 0.20 3.16 -25.82
CA SER A 141 1.25 4.15 -25.51
C SER A 141 2.36 3.49 -24.72
N LEU A 142 3.60 3.84 -25.04
CA LEU A 142 4.78 3.39 -24.29
C LEU A 142 4.82 4.06 -22.91
N GLY A 143 5.39 3.37 -21.92
CA GLY A 143 5.58 3.92 -20.58
C GLY A 143 6.39 5.21 -20.54
N ALA A 144 7.28 5.42 -21.52
CA ALA A 144 8.10 6.60 -21.64
C ALA A 144 7.30 7.90 -21.92
N VAL A 145 6.14 7.81 -22.56
CA VAL A 145 5.33 8.97 -22.98
C VAL A 145 4.15 9.26 -22.06
N LEU A 146 4.01 8.50 -20.97
CA LEU A 146 2.98 8.69 -19.97
C LEU A 146 3.36 9.84 -19.03
N SER A 147 2.34 10.62 -18.61
CA SER A 147 2.48 11.58 -17.52
C SER A 147 2.80 10.88 -16.18
N GLY A 148 3.29 11.64 -15.20
CA GLY A 148 3.56 11.07 -13.87
C GLY A 148 2.35 10.40 -13.23
N GLY A 149 1.15 10.97 -13.37
CA GLY A 149 -0.09 10.37 -12.88
C GLY A 149 -0.47 9.08 -13.62
N GLU A 150 -0.34 9.06 -14.95
CA GLU A 150 -0.58 7.85 -15.75
C GLU A 150 0.42 6.75 -15.42
N GLN A 151 1.70 7.09 -15.18
CA GLN A 151 2.71 6.13 -14.74
C GLN A 151 2.37 5.55 -13.36
N GLN A 152 1.86 6.38 -12.44
CA GLN A 152 1.42 5.92 -11.11
C GLN A 152 0.25 4.94 -11.20
N MET A 153 -0.78 5.30 -11.98
CA MET A 153 -1.93 4.41 -12.24
C MET A 153 -1.49 3.10 -12.89
N LEU A 154 -0.50 3.15 -13.81
CA LEU A 154 0.05 1.97 -14.47
C LEU A 154 0.83 1.08 -13.50
N ALA A 155 1.64 1.66 -12.61
CA ALA A 155 2.38 0.91 -11.59
C ALA A 155 1.42 0.17 -10.64
N ILE A 156 0.34 0.83 -10.20
CA ILE A 156 -0.72 0.19 -9.40
C ILE A 156 -1.44 -0.88 -10.20
N GLY A 157 -1.84 -0.61 -11.45
CA GLY A 157 -2.49 -1.57 -12.32
C GLY A 157 -1.65 -2.82 -12.57
N ARG A 158 -0.35 -2.66 -12.81
CA ARG A 158 0.60 -3.76 -12.95
C ARG A 158 0.69 -4.62 -11.68
N ALA A 159 0.67 -4.02 -10.51
CA ALA A 159 0.65 -4.76 -9.26
C ALA A 159 -0.69 -5.49 -9.05
N LEU A 160 -1.82 -4.85 -9.38
CA LEU A 160 -3.17 -5.42 -9.25
C LEU A 160 -3.37 -6.68 -10.10
N VAL A 161 -2.89 -6.72 -11.36
CA VAL A 161 -3.07 -7.91 -12.23
C VAL A 161 -2.36 -9.15 -11.70
N GLY A 162 -1.46 -9.02 -10.73
CA GLY A 162 -0.91 -10.11 -9.93
C GLY A 162 -1.88 -10.69 -8.92
N ASN A 163 -3.06 -10.10 -8.76
CA ASN A 163 -4.09 -10.48 -7.78
C ASN A 163 -3.53 -10.64 -6.36
N PRO A 164 -2.86 -9.62 -5.81
CA PRO A 164 -2.31 -9.70 -4.46
C PRO A 164 -3.41 -9.74 -3.41
N ARG A 165 -3.08 -10.31 -2.25
CA ARG A 165 -3.93 -10.29 -1.05
C ARG A 165 -3.69 -9.04 -0.22
N VAL A 166 -2.46 -8.53 -0.29
CA VAL A 166 -1.99 -7.31 0.38
C VAL A 166 -1.21 -6.48 -0.61
N MET A 167 -1.53 -5.19 -0.69
CA MET A 167 -0.84 -4.20 -1.52
C MET A 167 -0.06 -3.24 -0.65
N LEU A 168 1.24 -3.13 -0.89
CA LEU A 168 2.09 -2.10 -0.30
C LEU A 168 2.26 -0.96 -1.32
N MET A 169 2.01 0.28 -0.90
CA MET A 169 2.14 1.47 -1.74
C MET A 169 3.03 2.50 -1.04
N ASP A 170 4.17 2.81 -1.65
CA ASP A 170 5.16 3.73 -1.08
C ASP A 170 5.01 5.12 -1.71
N GLU A 171 4.49 6.06 -0.92
CA GLU A 171 4.21 7.46 -1.27
C GLU A 171 3.54 7.63 -2.66
N PRO A 172 2.39 6.94 -2.89
CA PRO A 172 1.78 6.88 -4.22
C PRO A 172 1.24 8.21 -4.72
N THR A 173 1.08 9.23 -3.86
CA THR A 173 0.57 10.55 -4.23
C THR A 173 1.66 11.58 -4.50
N GLU A 174 2.93 11.24 -4.22
CA GLU A 174 4.05 12.16 -4.34
C GLU A 174 4.23 12.71 -5.76
N GLY A 175 4.36 14.04 -5.86
CA GLY A 175 4.60 14.74 -7.13
C GLY A 175 3.42 14.70 -8.11
N LEU A 176 2.21 14.39 -7.64
CA LEU A 176 1.00 14.41 -8.45
C LEU A 176 0.19 15.69 -8.22
N SER A 177 -0.55 16.12 -9.23
CA SER A 177 -1.48 17.25 -9.10
C SER A 177 -2.67 16.87 -8.22
N PRO A 178 -3.33 17.83 -7.54
CA PRO A 178 -4.48 17.58 -6.66
C PRO A 178 -5.59 16.75 -7.30
N LEU A 179 -5.92 17.04 -8.57
CA LEU A 179 -6.94 16.31 -9.31
C LEU A 179 -6.59 14.82 -9.50
N ILE A 180 -5.32 14.54 -9.79
CA ILE A 180 -4.84 13.14 -9.94
C ILE A 180 -4.83 12.43 -8.58
N VAL A 181 -4.44 13.13 -7.52
CA VAL A 181 -4.46 12.61 -6.14
C VAL A 181 -5.88 12.19 -5.78
N GLU A 182 -6.89 13.05 -6.00
CA GLU A 182 -8.29 12.72 -5.71
C GLU A 182 -8.76 11.44 -6.42
N GLY A 183 -8.50 11.33 -7.72
CA GLY A 183 -8.83 10.13 -8.49
C GLY A 183 -8.10 8.88 -7.99
N LEU A 184 -6.85 9.03 -7.55
CA LEU A 184 -6.06 7.94 -6.98
C LEU A 184 -6.62 7.48 -5.63
N LEU A 185 -7.02 8.42 -4.76
CA LEU A 185 -7.65 8.10 -3.47
C LEU A 185 -8.95 7.31 -3.66
N GLN A 186 -9.79 7.70 -4.63
CA GLN A 186 -11.01 6.96 -4.98
C GLN A 186 -10.70 5.55 -5.48
N ALA A 187 -9.65 5.39 -6.31
CA ALA A 187 -9.22 4.09 -6.79
C ALA A 187 -8.72 3.18 -5.65
N ILE A 188 -7.90 3.71 -4.73
CA ILE A 188 -7.40 2.96 -3.56
C ILE A 188 -8.56 2.54 -2.65
N ARG A 189 -9.52 3.42 -2.38
CA ARG A 189 -10.74 3.07 -1.63
C ARG A 189 -11.52 1.93 -2.28
N LYS A 190 -11.66 1.95 -3.61
CA LYS A 190 -12.30 0.87 -4.34
C LYS A 190 -11.55 -0.45 -4.19
N ILE A 191 -10.22 -0.44 -4.28
CA ILE A 191 -9.37 -1.62 -4.06
C ILE A 191 -9.58 -2.20 -2.66
N VAL A 192 -9.62 -1.36 -1.63
CA VAL A 192 -9.88 -1.76 -0.23
C VAL A 192 -11.27 -2.34 -0.08
N ASN A 193 -12.29 -1.71 -0.68
CA ASN A 193 -13.69 -2.17 -0.62
C ASN A 193 -13.91 -3.51 -1.32
N GLU A 194 -13.11 -3.85 -2.34
CA GLU A 194 -13.08 -5.19 -2.97
C GLU A 194 -12.39 -6.25 -2.08
N GLY A 195 -11.99 -5.87 -0.86
CA GLY A 195 -11.48 -6.78 0.15
C GLY A 195 -9.95 -6.93 0.18
N MET A 196 -9.20 -6.10 -0.56
CA MET A 196 -7.74 -6.10 -0.50
C MET A 196 -7.27 -5.38 0.77
N ALA A 197 -6.31 -5.95 1.49
CA ALA A 197 -5.60 -5.22 2.52
C ALA A 197 -4.57 -4.27 1.88
N VAL A 198 -4.50 -3.03 2.34
CA VAL A 198 -3.57 -2.02 1.82
C VAL A 198 -2.70 -1.49 2.95
N LEU A 199 -1.39 -1.51 2.75
CA LEU A 199 -0.42 -0.78 3.54
C LEU A 199 0.04 0.41 2.72
N LEU A 200 -0.17 1.60 3.25
CA LEU A 200 0.12 2.86 2.59
C LEU A 200 1.19 3.60 3.38
N VAL A 201 2.33 3.86 2.78
CA VAL A 201 3.30 4.82 3.32
C VAL A 201 2.98 6.18 2.73
N GLU A 202 2.80 7.18 3.58
CA GLU A 202 2.53 8.56 3.17
C GLU A 202 3.27 9.57 4.04
N GLN A 203 3.61 10.68 3.43
CA GLN A 203 4.19 11.82 4.11
C GLN A 203 3.11 12.86 4.44
N GLN A 204 2.10 12.99 3.57
CA GLN A 204 0.99 13.92 3.75
C GLN A 204 -0.05 13.33 4.69
N LEU A 205 -0.20 13.94 5.85
CA LEU A 205 -1.11 13.46 6.90
C LEU A 205 -2.58 13.44 6.44
N ASP A 206 -3.01 14.45 5.67
CA ASP A 206 -4.36 14.53 5.13
C ASP A 206 -4.70 13.37 4.20
N VAL A 207 -3.75 12.99 3.35
CA VAL A 207 -3.88 11.83 2.45
C VAL A 207 -3.97 10.53 3.26
N ALA A 208 -3.07 10.39 4.24
CA ALA A 208 -3.05 9.23 5.12
C ALA A 208 -4.39 9.05 5.85
N ILE A 209 -4.90 10.12 6.49
CA ILE A 209 -6.18 10.12 7.20
C ILE A 209 -7.36 9.91 6.24
N ALA A 210 -7.28 10.43 5.01
CA ALA A 210 -8.35 10.29 4.03
C ALA A 210 -8.58 8.85 3.59
N LEU A 211 -7.55 8.00 3.59
CA LEU A 211 -7.60 6.62 3.10
C LEU A 211 -7.66 5.57 4.22
N ALA A 212 -7.00 5.84 5.35
CA ALA A 212 -6.79 4.83 6.35
C ALA A 212 -8.01 4.56 7.23
N ASP A 213 -8.15 3.30 7.64
CA ASP A 213 -8.97 2.89 8.78
C ASP A 213 -8.16 3.03 10.07
N HIS A 214 -6.86 2.74 9.99
CA HIS A 214 -5.92 2.82 11.10
C HIS A 214 -4.60 3.47 10.64
N CYS A 215 -4.01 4.26 11.53
CA CYS A 215 -2.74 4.93 11.26
C CYS A 215 -1.70 4.55 12.30
N ILE A 216 -0.48 4.34 11.83
CA ILE A 216 0.70 4.24 12.69
C ILE A 216 1.71 5.32 12.29
N ALA A 217 2.43 5.85 13.27
CA ALA A 217 3.53 6.77 13.01
C ALA A 217 4.85 6.14 13.42
N ILE A 218 5.87 6.34 12.56
CA ILE A 218 7.22 5.84 12.75
C ILE A 218 8.18 7.03 12.87
N ASP A 219 9.01 7.01 13.91
CA ASP A 219 10.18 7.88 14.02
C ASP A 219 11.41 7.03 14.33
N ARG A 220 12.53 7.32 13.63
CA ARG A 220 13.81 6.60 13.77
C ARG A 220 13.66 5.08 13.81
N GLY A 221 12.83 4.55 12.92
CA GLY A 221 12.60 3.12 12.77
C GLY A 221 11.72 2.47 13.83
N ARG A 222 11.15 3.23 14.77
CA ARG A 222 10.31 2.75 15.86
C ARG A 222 8.88 3.26 15.75
N LEU A 223 7.92 2.47 16.25
CA LEU A 223 6.53 2.88 16.39
C LEU A 223 6.40 3.92 17.51
N VAL A 224 5.91 5.13 17.18
CA VAL A 224 5.68 6.21 18.14
C VAL A 224 4.20 6.53 18.35
N TYR A 225 3.33 6.11 17.42
CA TYR A 225 1.88 6.27 17.51
C TYR A 225 1.17 5.11 16.83
N SER A 226 0.01 4.72 17.36
CA SER A 226 -0.93 3.79 16.73
C SER A 226 -2.34 4.13 17.16
N GLY A 227 -3.28 4.30 16.21
CA GLY A 227 -4.67 4.66 16.50
C GLY A 227 -5.53 4.68 15.24
N ASP A 228 -6.85 4.79 15.43
CA ASP A 228 -7.79 4.92 14.33
C ASP A 228 -7.61 6.27 13.61
N ALA A 229 -7.86 6.30 12.30
CA ALA A 229 -7.69 7.51 11.50
C ALA A 229 -8.60 8.67 11.97
N GLN A 230 -9.77 8.38 12.56
CA GLN A 230 -10.64 9.38 13.13
C GLN A 230 -10.05 10.02 14.38
N ASP A 231 -9.44 9.22 15.27
CA ASP A 231 -8.76 9.70 16.47
C ASP A 231 -7.53 10.54 16.10
N LEU A 232 -6.81 10.11 15.07
CA LEU A 232 -5.68 10.88 14.54
C LEU A 232 -6.12 12.26 14.05
N ARG A 233 -7.26 12.36 13.35
CA ARG A 233 -7.83 13.65 12.91
C ARG A 233 -8.13 14.58 14.07
N ALA A 234 -8.65 14.03 15.17
CA ALA A 234 -8.98 14.81 16.38
C ALA A 234 -7.72 15.28 17.14
N ARG A 235 -6.60 14.53 17.02
CA ARG A 235 -5.34 14.78 17.72
C ARG A 235 -4.20 15.18 16.79
N GLN A 236 -4.53 15.76 15.65
CA GLN A 236 -3.62 16.02 14.56
C GLN A 236 -2.36 16.80 14.97
N SER A 237 -2.54 17.91 15.72
CA SER A 237 -1.40 18.73 16.19
C SER A 237 -0.44 17.98 17.13
N GLU A 238 -0.94 17.02 17.92
CA GLU A 238 -0.09 16.20 18.79
C GLU A 238 0.75 15.22 17.98
N VAL A 239 0.14 14.60 16.96
CA VAL A 239 0.85 13.65 16.10
C VAL A 239 1.85 14.37 15.19
N GLU A 240 1.51 15.55 14.69
CA GLU A 240 2.45 16.42 13.97
C GLU A 240 3.67 16.77 14.80
N ALA A 241 3.47 17.10 16.07
CA ALA A 241 4.58 17.37 16.99
C ALA A 241 5.46 16.14 17.23
N LEU A 242 4.84 14.94 17.35
CA LEU A 242 5.56 13.68 17.54
C LEU A 242 6.35 13.25 16.30
N VAL A 243 5.77 13.45 15.12
CA VAL A 243 6.34 12.97 13.85
C VAL A 243 7.10 14.08 13.14
N GLY A 244 6.89 15.35 13.55
CA GLY A 244 7.51 16.53 12.92
C GLY A 244 7.09 16.74 11.46
N VAL A 245 5.94 16.24 11.06
CA VAL A 245 5.34 16.44 9.73
C VAL A 245 4.36 17.61 9.83
N ALA A 246 4.61 18.70 9.10
CA ALA A 246 3.66 19.82 9.00
C ALA A 246 2.59 19.49 7.95
N LEU A 247 1.35 19.94 8.21
CA LEU A 247 0.30 19.95 7.19
C LEU A 247 0.66 20.90 6.06
N THR A 248 0.56 20.43 4.85
CA THR A 248 0.38 21.31 3.69
C THR A 248 -1.13 21.50 3.53
N ASP A 249 -1.59 22.72 3.75
CA ASP A 249 -3.01 23.10 3.64
C ASP A 249 -3.47 22.95 2.18
N VAL A 250 -3.97 21.79 1.80
CA VAL A 250 -4.52 21.53 0.44
C VAL A 250 -5.86 22.25 0.24
N ARG A 251 -6.40 22.88 1.28
CA ARG A 251 -7.68 23.61 1.21
C ARG A 251 -7.57 25.06 0.75
N ALA A 252 -6.38 25.64 0.67
CA ALA A 252 -6.22 27.05 0.31
C ALA A 252 -6.43 27.35 -1.20
N ASP A 253 -6.35 26.34 -2.08
CA ASP A 253 -6.41 26.53 -3.53
C ASP A 253 -7.78 26.20 -4.17
N LEU A 254 -8.82 25.87 -3.38
CA LEU A 254 -10.15 25.56 -3.92
C LEU A 254 -11.16 26.72 -3.83
N THR A 255 -10.71 27.94 -3.49
CA THR A 255 -11.55 29.16 -3.44
C THR A 255 -10.99 30.28 -4.29
N HIS A 256 -10.72 30.00 -5.55
CA HIS A 256 -10.62 31.08 -6.58
C HIS A 256 -11.17 30.56 -7.90
#